data_ef2a82e43776acfa58b80018496f4acb
#
_entry.id   ef2a82e43776acfa58b80018496f4acb
#
_cell.length_a   1.000
_cell.length_b   1.000
_cell.length_c   1.000
_cell.angle_alpha   90.00
_cell.angle_beta   90.00
_cell.angle_gamma   90.00
#
_symmetry.space_group_name_H-M   'P 1'
#
loop_
_entity.id
_entity.type
_entity.pdbx_description
1 polymer ?
#
loop_
_entity_poly.entity_id
_entity_poly.type
_entity_poly.pdbx_seq_one_letter_code
_entity_poly.pdbx_strand_id
1 'polypeptide(L)'
;LANDAEQYKGMEIYKIEFFGNKVIQNDRIYNLIAVREGEKFDDEILKNDLRNLYKTEYFYKIDLLSEIVNDKLLLVFRFEENPILSDLRLQGNDKLSDKDILDVLPIQKGKLTSRDKLEMAKSIVKQFYLMKGFNKVQVEEKITPVGQGSIQYELDIVEGDRGYVKGIVLKGSDQQFYKDILKKLETKTKWVFSGITGRGRLSEDIINLDRSKIRSFYLDNGFVNVKVSKPRIDYIESKDGYLVV
;
A
#
# COMPACT_ATOMS: atom_id res chain seq x y z
N LEU A 1 -2.66 -30.25 -5.11
CA LEU A 1 -3.80 -30.43 -4.18
C LEU A 1 -5.15 -30.65 -4.88
N ALA A 2 -5.35 -30.20 -6.11
CA ALA A 2 -6.65 -30.38 -6.80
C ALA A 2 -6.90 -31.81 -7.33
N ASN A 3 -5.88 -32.65 -7.50
CA ASN A 3 -6.04 -33.96 -8.07
C ASN A 3 -6.21 -35.09 -7.03
N ASP A 4 -5.91 -34.84 -5.76
CA ASP A 4 -5.89 -35.88 -4.73
C ASP A 4 -7.09 -35.83 -3.77
N ALA A 5 -7.87 -34.74 -3.79
CA ALA A 5 -8.97 -34.52 -2.83
C ALA A 5 -10.12 -35.56 -2.98
N GLU A 6 -10.39 -36.02 -4.19
CA GLU A 6 -11.44 -37.02 -4.42
C GLU A 6 -11.13 -38.38 -3.77
N GLN A 7 -9.86 -38.78 -3.67
CA GLN A 7 -9.47 -40.03 -3.04
C GLN A 7 -9.70 -40.04 -1.52
N TYR A 8 -9.73 -38.88 -0.86
CA TYR A 8 -9.94 -38.77 0.58
C TYR A 8 -11.39 -38.55 0.98
N LYS A 9 -12.29 -38.32 0.01
CA LYS A 9 -13.68 -37.95 0.27
C LYS A 9 -14.41 -38.98 1.12
N GLY A 10 -14.94 -38.54 2.25
CA GLY A 10 -15.70 -39.38 3.17
C GLY A 10 -14.86 -40.28 4.08
N MET A 11 -13.50 -40.24 3.99
CA MET A 11 -12.63 -40.88 4.96
C MET A 11 -12.74 -40.20 6.33
N GLU A 12 -12.67 -41.00 7.40
CA GLU A 12 -12.64 -40.45 8.76
C GLU A 12 -11.29 -39.78 9.03
N ILE A 13 -11.31 -38.55 9.53
CA ILE A 13 -10.11 -37.82 9.95
C ILE A 13 -9.64 -38.39 11.27
N TYR A 14 -8.52 -39.13 11.23
CA TYR A 14 -7.93 -39.77 12.40
C TYR A 14 -7.28 -38.73 13.33
N LYS A 15 -6.52 -37.79 12.75
CA LYS A 15 -5.75 -36.82 13.50
C LYS A 15 -5.49 -35.56 12.68
N ILE A 16 -5.39 -34.39 13.38
CA ILE A 16 -5.00 -33.12 12.82
C ILE A 16 -3.74 -32.64 13.54
N GLU A 17 -2.66 -32.41 12.80
CA GLU A 17 -1.39 -31.96 13.33
C GLU A 17 -1.02 -30.58 12.79
N PHE A 18 -0.40 -29.77 13.65
CA PHE A 18 0.05 -28.41 13.34
C PHE A 18 1.55 -28.30 13.55
N PHE A 19 2.27 -27.79 12.55
CA PHE A 19 3.71 -27.59 12.61
C PHE A 19 4.10 -26.20 12.08
N GLY A 20 5.21 -25.65 12.62
CA GLY A 20 5.79 -24.39 12.14
C GLY A 20 5.21 -23.15 12.77
N ASN A 21 4.06 -23.24 13.46
CA ASN A 21 3.53 -22.18 14.28
C ASN A 21 4.38 -22.04 15.56
N LYS A 22 4.88 -20.80 15.80
CA LYS A 22 5.76 -20.49 16.94
C LYS A 22 5.11 -19.51 17.92
N VAL A 23 4.34 -18.59 17.39
CA VAL A 23 3.65 -17.52 18.13
C VAL A 23 2.16 -17.86 18.29
N ILE A 24 1.55 -18.38 17.23
CA ILE A 24 0.12 -18.73 17.25
C ILE A 24 -0.07 -20.12 17.85
N GLN A 25 -0.76 -20.20 18.99
CA GLN A 25 -1.01 -21.44 19.72
C GLN A 25 -1.92 -22.40 18.93
N ASN A 26 -1.70 -23.71 19.06
CA ASN A 26 -2.50 -24.77 18.40
C ASN A 26 -3.99 -24.63 18.67
N ASP A 27 -4.38 -24.35 19.92
CA ASP A 27 -5.79 -24.17 20.28
C ASP A 27 -6.44 -23.04 19.51
N ARG A 28 -5.70 -21.95 19.27
CA ARG A 28 -6.19 -20.81 18.48
C ARG A 28 -6.40 -21.21 17.02
N ILE A 29 -5.47 -21.97 16.45
CA ILE A 29 -5.59 -22.48 15.08
C ILE A 29 -6.77 -23.44 14.99
N TYR A 30 -6.89 -24.39 15.93
CA TYR A 30 -7.96 -25.36 15.96
C TYR A 30 -9.35 -24.71 16.04
N ASN A 31 -9.50 -23.61 16.75
CA ASN A 31 -10.74 -22.84 16.82
C ASN A 31 -11.08 -22.07 15.53
N LEU A 32 -10.14 -21.88 14.62
CA LEU A 32 -10.33 -21.17 13.35
C LEU A 32 -10.72 -22.09 12.18
N ILE A 33 -10.55 -23.38 12.34
CA ILE A 33 -10.91 -24.40 11.34
C ILE A 33 -12.20 -25.11 11.74
N ALA A 34 -12.92 -25.62 10.77
CA ALA A 34 -14.15 -26.38 10.99
C ALA A 34 -13.93 -27.90 10.92
N VAL A 35 -12.90 -28.37 10.21
CA VAL A 35 -12.53 -29.80 10.20
C VAL A 35 -12.25 -30.30 11.61
N ARG A 36 -12.70 -31.52 11.93
CA ARG A 36 -12.52 -32.12 13.27
C ARG A 36 -12.07 -33.59 13.15
N GLU A 37 -11.28 -34.01 14.15
CA GLU A 37 -10.92 -35.41 14.34
C GLU A 37 -12.19 -36.24 14.61
N GLY A 38 -12.27 -37.45 14.03
CA GLY A 38 -13.44 -38.32 14.10
C GLY A 38 -14.55 -38.02 13.10
N GLU A 39 -14.50 -36.88 12.40
CA GLU A 39 -15.45 -36.52 11.36
C GLU A 39 -14.98 -37.01 9.97
N LYS A 40 -15.92 -37.04 9.01
CA LYS A 40 -15.60 -37.37 7.63
C LYS A 40 -14.97 -36.19 6.90
N PHE A 41 -13.93 -36.47 6.14
CA PHE A 41 -13.27 -35.46 5.32
C PHE A 41 -14.21 -34.91 4.25
N ASP A 42 -14.26 -33.58 4.18
CA ASP A 42 -14.95 -32.79 3.17
C ASP A 42 -14.00 -31.72 2.63
N ASP A 43 -13.75 -31.76 1.33
CA ASP A 43 -12.82 -30.83 0.65
C ASP A 43 -13.31 -29.37 0.67
N GLU A 44 -14.63 -29.15 0.61
CA GLU A 44 -15.18 -27.79 0.65
C GLU A 44 -15.03 -27.14 2.05
N ILE A 45 -15.21 -27.93 3.11
CA ILE A 45 -14.95 -27.48 4.48
C ILE A 45 -13.48 -27.08 4.61
N LEU A 46 -12.57 -27.96 4.18
CA LEU A 46 -11.14 -27.71 4.24
C LEU A 46 -10.70 -26.48 3.44
N LYS A 47 -11.22 -26.29 2.23
CA LYS A 47 -10.96 -25.08 1.43
C LYS A 47 -11.43 -23.82 2.14
N ASN A 48 -12.57 -23.87 2.81
CA ASN A 48 -13.06 -22.74 3.59
C ASN A 48 -12.18 -22.47 4.81
N ASP A 49 -11.71 -23.50 5.48
CA ASP A 49 -10.78 -23.41 6.60
C ASP A 49 -9.47 -22.74 6.18
N LEU A 50 -8.88 -23.16 5.06
CA LEU A 50 -7.68 -22.53 4.52
C LEU A 50 -7.90 -21.03 4.19
N ARG A 51 -9.05 -20.70 3.56
CA ARG A 51 -9.41 -19.29 3.31
C ARG A 51 -9.55 -18.49 4.60
N ASN A 52 -10.16 -19.08 5.64
CA ASN A 52 -10.32 -18.42 6.93
C ASN A 52 -8.98 -18.22 7.63
N LEU A 53 -8.10 -19.21 7.59
CA LEU A 53 -6.75 -19.09 8.14
C LEU A 53 -5.95 -17.98 7.43
N TYR A 54 -5.97 -17.90 6.10
CA TYR A 54 -5.32 -16.83 5.37
C TYR A 54 -5.91 -15.44 5.67
N LYS A 55 -7.22 -15.32 5.87
CA LYS A 55 -7.88 -14.06 6.25
C LYS A 55 -7.43 -13.50 7.59
N THR A 56 -6.92 -14.34 8.48
CA THR A 56 -6.39 -13.88 9.79
C THR A 56 -5.10 -13.07 9.66
N GLU A 57 -4.42 -13.18 8.53
CA GLU A 57 -3.07 -12.66 8.32
C GLU A 57 -2.01 -13.19 9.32
N TYR A 58 -2.29 -14.29 9.99
CA TYR A 58 -1.31 -14.94 10.88
C TYR A 58 -0.21 -15.63 10.10
N PHE A 59 -0.56 -16.17 8.93
CA PHE A 59 0.31 -17.02 8.14
C PHE A 59 0.51 -16.44 6.74
N TYR A 60 1.74 -16.41 6.28
CA TYR A 60 2.03 -16.06 4.88
C TYR A 60 2.03 -17.33 3.99
N LYS A 61 2.22 -18.50 4.61
CA LYS A 61 2.16 -19.76 3.89
C LYS A 61 1.55 -20.85 4.76
N ILE A 62 0.69 -21.65 4.14
CA ILE A 62 0.06 -22.84 4.74
C ILE A 62 0.20 -23.98 3.75
N ASP A 63 1.04 -24.94 4.07
CA ASP A 63 1.13 -26.20 3.33
C ASP A 63 0.28 -27.25 4.06
N LEU A 64 -0.59 -27.94 3.30
CA LEU A 64 -1.38 -29.03 3.82
C LEU A 64 -0.87 -30.35 3.22
N LEU A 65 -0.56 -31.30 4.08
CA LEU A 65 -0.22 -32.67 3.71
C LEU A 65 -1.33 -33.59 4.21
N SER A 66 -1.67 -34.58 3.40
CA SER A 66 -2.66 -35.60 3.72
C SER A 66 -2.03 -36.97 3.59
N GLU A 67 -2.16 -37.81 4.60
CA GLU A 67 -1.62 -39.17 4.64
C GLU A 67 -2.68 -40.16 5.09
N ILE A 68 -2.72 -41.34 4.45
CA ILE A 68 -3.64 -42.44 4.84
C ILE A 68 -2.91 -43.33 5.84
N VAL A 69 -3.45 -43.43 7.05
CA VAL A 69 -2.94 -44.25 8.14
C VAL A 69 -4.06 -45.18 8.62
N ASN A 70 -3.92 -46.48 8.44
CA ASN A 70 -4.92 -47.50 8.82
C ASN A 70 -6.34 -47.16 8.30
N ASP A 71 -6.46 -46.92 7.00
CA ASP A 71 -7.70 -46.55 6.31
C ASP A 71 -8.38 -45.24 6.80
N LYS A 72 -7.66 -44.43 7.55
CA LYS A 72 -8.11 -43.11 8.03
C LYS A 72 -7.15 -42.01 7.58
N LEU A 73 -7.62 -40.77 7.61
CA LEU A 73 -6.88 -39.62 7.11
C LEU A 73 -6.16 -38.89 8.23
N LEU A 74 -4.85 -38.70 8.09
CA LEU A 74 -4.04 -37.75 8.86
C LEU A 74 -3.92 -36.47 8.06
N LEU A 75 -4.32 -35.33 8.67
CA LEU A 75 -4.13 -34.01 8.12
C LEU A 75 -3.00 -33.28 8.85
N VAL A 76 -2.02 -32.81 8.11
CA VAL A 76 -0.87 -32.08 8.66
C VAL A 76 -0.81 -30.70 8.05
N PHE A 77 -1.07 -29.68 8.87
CA PHE A 77 -0.90 -28.28 8.49
C PHE A 77 0.50 -27.82 8.85
N ARG A 78 1.25 -27.31 7.88
CA ARG A 78 2.54 -26.66 8.08
C ARG A 78 2.40 -25.19 7.83
N PHE A 79 2.73 -24.39 8.84
CA PHE A 79 2.58 -22.94 8.82
C PHE A 79 3.92 -22.25 8.73
N GLU A 80 3.93 -21.17 7.98
CA GLU A 80 4.95 -20.13 8.09
C GLU A 80 4.25 -18.84 8.53
N GLU A 81 4.55 -18.39 9.74
CA GLU A 81 3.87 -17.24 10.37
C GLU A 81 4.38 -15.92 9.81
N ASN A 82 3.48 -14.95 9.68
CA ASN A 82 3.86 -13.56 9.49
C ASN A 82 4.60 -13.04 10.73
N PRO A 83 5.68 -12.27 10.56
CA PRO A 83 6.45 -11.78 11.69
C PRO A 83 5.72 -10.69 12.47
N ILE A 84 6.07 -10.54 13.74
CA ILE A 84 5.68 -9.39 14.56
C ILE A 84 6.64 -8.24 14.24
N LEU A 85 6.11 -7.06 13.95
CA LEU A 85 6.89 -5.84 13.80
C LEU A 85 7.32 -5.32 15.17
N SER A 86 8.53 -5.71 15.62
CA SER A 86 9.05 -5.33 16.94
C SER A 86 9.48 -3.86 17.01
N ASP A 87 9.95 -3.30 15.87
CA ASP A 87 10.35 -1.91 15.79
C ASP A 87 10.13 -1.36 14.37
N LEU A 88 9.81 -0.07 14.30
CA LEU A 88 9.59 0.68 13.06
C LEU A 88 10.37 1.98 13.13
N ARG A 89 11.33 2.17 12.23
CA ARG A 89 12.22 3.33 12.22
C ARG A 89 12.11 4.09 10.90
N LEU A 90 12.14 5.40 11.02
CA LEU A 90 12.22 6.32 9.91
C LEU A 90 13.54 7.09 10.02
N GLN A 91 14.25 7.24 8.91
CA GLN A 91 15.48 8.02 8.83
C GLN A 91 15.47 8.93 7.61
N GLY A 92 16.01 10.14 7.74
CA GLY A 92 16.15 11.10 6.65
C GLY A 92 14.88 11.88 6.30
N ASN A 93 13.84 11.80 7.12
CA ASN A 93 12.58 12.53 6.94
C ASN A 93 12.60 13.92 7.64
N ASP A 94 13.59 14.73 7.32
CA ASP A 94 13.83 16.02 7.98
C ASP A 94 12.72 17.06 7.75
N LYS A 95 11.95 16.94 6.66
CA LYS A 95 10.93 17.92 6.24
C LYS A 95 9.50 17.50 6.52
N LEU A 96 9.27 16.21 6.75
CA LEU A 96 7.98 15.66 7.18
C LEU A 96 8.14 14.98 8.53
N SER A 97 7.14 15.15 9.42
CA SER A 97 7.20 14.55 10.75
C SER A 97 7.00 13.05 10.70
N ASP A 98 7.63 12.32 11.65
CA ASP A 98 7.40 10.88 11.83
C ASP A 98 5.92 10.57 11.95
N LYS A 99 5.19 11.37 12.71
CA LYS A 99 3.76 11.19 12.91
C LYS A 99 2.99 11.17 11.59
N ASP A 100 3.22 12.16 10.72
CA ASP A 100 2.51 12.26 9.44
C ASP A 100 2.78 11.04 8.54
N ILE A 101 4.01 10.50 8.61
CA ILE A 101 4.42 9.32 7.84
C ILE A 101 3.81 8.06 8.46
N LEU A 102 3.88 7.91 9.78
CA LEU A 102 3.37 6.74 10.49
C LEU A 102 1.84 6.63 10.36
N ASP A 103 1.13 7.75 10.34
CA ASP A 103 -0.34 7.79 10.21
C ASP A 103 -0.85 7.24 8.87
N VAL A 104 -0.02 7.24 7.82
CA VAL A 104 -0.39 6.70 6.50
C VAL A 104 0.05 5.26 6.28
N LEU A 105 0.86 4.69 7.18
CA LEU A 105 1.40 3.35 7.02
C LEU A 105 0.38 2.25 7.36
N PRO A 106 0.32 1.14 6.57
CA PRO A 106 -0.57 0.01 6.83
C PRO A 106 0.00 -0.96 7.89
N ILE A 107 1.10 -0.60 8.54
CA ILE A 107 1.84 -1.40 9.52
C ILE A 107 1.98 -0.67 10.85
N GLN A 108 2.02 -1.41 11.95
CA GLN A 108 2.12 -0.85 13.28
C GLN A 108 3.05 -1.70 14.15
N LYS A 109 3.87 -1.04 14.96
CA LYS A 109 4.72 -1.70 15.98
C LYS A 109 3.90 -2.59 16.92
N GLY A 110 4.38 -3.79 17.18
CA GLY A 110 3.74 -4.80 18.04
C GLY A 110 2.66 -5.63 17.34
N LYS A 111 2.41 -5.42 16.05
CA LYS A 111 1.43 -6.18 15.27
C LYS A 111 2.09 -7.14 14.30
N LEU A 112 1.38 -8.23 13.97
CA LEU A 112 1.75 -9.10 12.86
C LEU A 112 1.71 -8.31 11.56
N THR A 113 2.67 -8.56 10.68
CA THR A 113 2.83 -7.80 9.45
C THR A 113 3.18 -8.73 8.29
N SER A 114 2.31 -8.77 7.28
CA SER A 114 2.59 -9.54 6.08
C SER A 114 3.66 -8.86 5.22
N ARG A 115 4.34 -9.66 4.39
CA ARG A 115 5.32 -9.16 3.43
C ARG A 115 4.71 -8.12 2.48
N ASP A 116 3.50 -8.37 2.01
CA ASP A 116 2.78 -7.46 1.12
C ASP A 116 2.56 -6.09 1.79
N LYS A 117 2.23 -6.06 3.09
CA LYS A 117 2.08 -4.80 3.84
C LYS A 117 3.39 -4.05 3.99
N LEU A 118 4.52 -4.75 4.14
CA LEU A 118 5.84 -4.11 4.18
C LEU A 118 6.19 -3.49 2.82
N GLU A 119 6.00 -4.22 1.72
CA GLU A 119 6.21 -3.70 0.36
C GLU A 119 5.28 -2.51 0.05
N MET A 120 4.01 -2.60 0.49
CA MET A 120 3.06 -1.49 0.38
C MET A 120 3.50 -0.26 1.19
N ALA A 121 4.08 -0.45 2.39
CA ALA A 121 4.52 0.64 3.25
C ALA A 121 5.54 1.55 2.55
N LYS A 122 6.56 0.98 1.92
CA LYS A 122 7.54 1.72 1.11
C LYS A 122 6.86 2.53 0.00
N SER A 123 5.94 1.91 -0.73
CA SER A 123 5.21 2.55 -1.82
C SER A 123 4.32 3.69 -1.34
N ILE A 124 3.63 3.50 -0.22
CA ILE A 124 2.75 4.51 0.39
C ILE A 124 3.56 5.73 0.84
N VAL A 125 4.71 5.52 1.52
CA VAL A 125 5.59 6.63 1.92
C VAL A 125 6.07 7.40 0.70
N LYS A 126 6.52 6.72 -0.34
CA LYS A 126 6.92 7.38 -1.59
C LYS A 126 5.78 8.20 -2.19
N GLN A 127 4.57 7.65 -2.27
CA GLN A 127 3.39 8.37 -2.77
C GLN A 127 3.05 9.58 -1.89
N PHE A 128 3.13 9.41 -0.56
CA PHE A 128 2.88 10.49 0.39
C PHE A 128 3.85 11.66 0.17
N TYR A 129 5.14 11.39 0.00
CA TYR A 129 6.13 12.42 -0.34
C TYR A 129 5.86 13.09 -1.69
N LEU A 130 5.48 12.32 -2.71
CA LEU A 130 5.11 12.86 -4.02
C LEU A 130 3.93 13.84 -3.90
N MET A 131 2.88 13.49 -3.15
CA MET A 131 1.74 14.38 -2.89
C MET A 131 2.14 15.65 -2.13
N LYS A 132 3.17 15.58 -1.27
CA LYS A 132 3.74 16.75 -0.57
C LYS A 132 4.70 17.56 -1.45
N GLY A 133 4.91 17.17 -2.71
CA GLY A 133 5.72 17.89 -3.70
C GLY A 133 7.20 17.50 -3.75
N PHE A 134 7.59 16.39 -3.12
CA PHE A 134 8.96 15.87 -3.15
C PHE A 134 9.14 14.87 -4.29
N ASN A 135 9.30 15.36 -5.50
CA ASN A 135 9.29 14.51 -6.70
C ASN A 135 10.60 13.76 -6.97
N LYS A 136 11.64 14.04 -6.20
CA LYS A 136 12.93 13.33 -6.25
C LYS A 136 13.14 12.41 -5.04
N VAL A 137 12.08 12.15 -4.26
CA VAL A 137 12.17 11.28 -3.09
C VAL A 137 12.60 9.87 -3.46
N GLN A 138 13.55 9.35 -2.71
CA GLN A 138 13.93 7.95 -2.74
C GLN A 138 13.63 7.35 -1.37
N VAL A 139 13.07 6.17 -1.35
CA VAL A 139 12.74 5.44 -0.13
C VAL A 139 13.28 4.04 -0.27
N GLU A 140 14.17 3.66 0.61
CA GLU A 140 14.69 2.30 0.71
C GLU A 140 14.22 1.65 2.00
N GLU A 141 14.03 0.35 1.96
CA GLU A 141 13.61 -0.43 3.11
C GLU A 141 14.68 -1.38 3.56
N LYS A 142 14.76 -1.58 4.87
CA LYS A 142 15.62 -2.59 5.47
C LYS A 142 14.83 -3.40 6.49
N ILE A 143 14.81 -4.71 6.29
CA ILE A 143 14.17 -5.66 7.20
C ILE A 143 15.24 -6.45 7.91
N THR A 144 15.23 -6.39 9.24
CA THR A 144 16.20 -7.10 10.08
C THR A 144 15.45 -8.08 10.99
N PRO A 145 15.66 -9.39 10.87
CA PRO A 145 15.12 -10.36 11.81
C PRO A 145 15.64 -10.13 13.23
N VAL A 146 14.75 -10.18 14.22
CA VAL A 146 15.08 -9.97 15.65
C VAL A 146 14.45 -11.08 16.47
N GLY A 147 15.25 -12.07 16.83
CA GLY A 147 14.75 -13.21 17.61
C GLY A 147 13.79 -14.10 16.81
N GLN A 148 12.97 -14.87 17.54
CA GLN A 148 12.03 -15.80 16.91
C GLN A 148 10.73 -15.09 16.50
N GLY A 149 10.45 -15.06 15.18
CA GLY A 149 9.18 -14.56 14.66
C GLY A 149 8.99 -13.04 14.72
N SER A 150 10.04 -12.26 14.94
CA SER A 150 9.98 -10.79 14.97
C SER A 150 10.94 -10.15 14.00
N ILE A 151 10.59 -8.96 13.51
CA ILE A 151 11.41 -8.14 12.64
C ILE A 151 11.46 -6.69 13.10
N GLN A 152 12.55 -6.02 12.76
CA GLN A 152 12.63 -4.56 12.70
C GLN A 152 12.48 -4.13 11.23
N TYR A 153 11.73 -3.06 11.00
CA TYR A 153 11.54 -2.45 9.69
C TYR A 153 12.02 -1.01 9.75
N GLU A 154 12.92 -0.66 8.84
CA GLU A 154 13.51 0.66 8.73
C GLU A 154 13.29 1.20 7.33
N LEU A 155 12.88 2.46 7.24
CA LEU A 155 12.74 3.20 5.99
C LEU A 155 13.78 4.32 5.97
N ASP A 156 14.73 4.20 5.05
CA ASP A 156 15.71 5.23 4.74
C ASP A 156 15.16 6.14 3.64
N ILE A 157 14.98 7.41 3.96
CA ILE A 157 14.30 8.38 3.11
C ILE A 157 15.31 9.45 2.68
N VAL A 158 15.47 9.61 1.39
CA VAL A 158 16.19 10.74 0.79
C VAL A 158 15.13 11.64 0.16
N GLU A 159 14.73 12.68 0.90
CA GLU A 159 13.58 13.52 0.52
C GLU A 159 13.82 14.32 -0.78
N GLY A 160 15.05 14.75 -1.03
CA GLY A 160 15.37 15.70 -2.08
C GLY A 160 14.74 17.09 -1.84
N ASP A 161 14.77 17.92 -2.85
CA ASP A 161 14.13 19.22 -2.78
C ASP A 161 12.68 19.16 -3.26
N ARG A 162 11.83 20.02 -2.69
CA ARG A 162 10.47 20.18 -3.23
C ARG A 162 10.54 20.79 -4.62
N GLY A 163 9.81 20.16 -5.54
CA GLY A 163 9.68 20.67 -6.88
C GLY A 163 8.90 21.99 -6.94
N TYR A 164 9.31 22.87 -7.85
CA TYR A 164 8.62 24.13 -8.12
C TYR A 164 8.04 24.15 -9.52
N VAL A 165 6.82 24.71 -9.65
CA VAL A 165 6.20 24.97 -10.94
C VAL A 165 6.90 26.14 -11.60
N LYS A 166 7.47 25.92 -12.77
CA LYS A 166 8.15 26.94 -13.58
C LYS A 166 7.27 27.48 -14.70
N GLY A 167 6.21 26.77 -15.03
CA GLY A 167 5.25 27.18 -16.04
C GLY A 167 3.94 26.41 -15.96
N ILE A 168 2.88 27.04 -16.41
CA ILE A 168 1.56 26.44 -16.59
C ILE A 168 1.15 26.69 -18.03
N VAL A 169 0.72 25.64 -18.71
CA VAL A 169 0.24 25.71 -20.09
C VAL A 169 -1.16 25.12 -20.18
N LEU A 170 -2.10 25.90 -20.67
CA LEU A 170 -3.47 25.46 -20.97
C LEU A 170 -3.55 25.13 -22.46
N LYS A 171 -3.73 23.86 -22.80
CA LYS A 171 -3.93 23.41 -24.19
C LYS A 171 -5.43 23.30 -24.48
N GLY A 172 -5.82 23.72 -25.67
CA GLY A 172 -7.24 23.66 -26.08
C GLY A 172 -8.13 24.72 -25.43
N SER A 173 -7.57 25.65 -24.65
CA SER A 173 -8.32 26.78 -24.14
C SER A 173 -8.42 27.87 -25.20
N ASP A 174 -9.56 28.58 -25.19
CA ASP A 174 -9.73 29.77 -26.03
C ASP A 174 -8.76 30.87 -25.54
N GLN A 175 -8.05 31.50 -26.47
CA GLN A 175 -7.03 32.50 -26.12
C GLN A 175 -7.59 33.68 -25.31
N GLN A 176 -8.84 34.05 -25.54
CA GLN A 176 -9.52 35.14 -24.81
C GLN A 176 -9.62 34.82 -23.30
N PHE A 177 -9.78 33.56 -22.91
CA PHE A 177 -9.94 33.14 -21.51
C PHE A 177 -8.63 32.76 -20.83
N TYR A 178 -7.55 32.58 -21.58
CA TYR A 178 -6.28 32.06 -21.05
C TYR A 178 -5.77 32.81 -19.83
N LYS A 179 -5.72 34.14 -19.92
CA LYS A 179 -5.23 35.01 -18.83
C LYS A 179 -6.15 34.99 -17.60
N ASP A 180 -7.45 34.92 -17.81
CA ASP A 180 -8.42 34.96 -16.71
C ASP A 180 -8.48 33.62 -15.98
N ILE A 181 -8.34 32.51 -16.70
CA ILE A 181 -8.17 31.20 -16.11
C ILE A 181 -6.91 31.16 -15.25
N LEU A 182 -5.74 31.58 -15.78
CA LEU A 182 -4.48 31.57 -15.04
C LEU A 182 -4.54 32.38 -13.73
N LYS A 183 -5.30 33.50 -13.70
CA LYS A 183 -5.50 34.29 -12.48
C LYS A 183 -6.26 33.51 -11.41
N LYS A 184 -7.23 32.69 -11.81
CA LYS A 184 -8.11 31.90 -10.92
C LYS A 184 -7.46 30.65 -10.36
N LEU A 185 -6.38 30.15 -10.98
CA LEU A 185 -5.69 28.97 -10.51
C LEU A 185 -5.01 29.20 -9.15
N GLU A 186 -5.02 28.20 -8.29
CA GLU A 186 -4.24 28.16 -7.05
C GLU A 186 -2.78 27.79 -7.31
N THR A 187 -2.52 26.93 -8.30
CA THR A 187 -1.16 26.65 -8.75
C THR A 187 -0.52 27.93 -9.25
N LYS A 188 0.61 28.30 -8.65
CA LYS A 188 1.39 29.47 -9.04
C LYS A 188 2.77 29.03 -9.51
N THR A 189 3.40 29.84 -10.34
CA THR A 189 4.80 29.63 -10.74
C THR A 189 5.75 30.12 -9.62
N LYS A 190 6.96 29.55 -9.61
CA LYS A 190 8.02 29.95 -8.68
C LYS A 190 8.32 31.44 -8.82
N TRP A 191 8.44 32.10 -7.69
CA TRP A 191 8.80 33.53 -7.56
C TRP A 191 10.02 33.69 -6.63
N VAL A 192 10.68 34.86 -6.61
CA VAL A 192 11.92 35.08 -5.86
C VAL A 192 11.80 34.72 -4.37
N PHE A 193 10.67 35.00 -3.73
CA PHE A 193 10.42 34.68 -2.32
C PHE A 193 9.68 33.32 -2.10
N SER A 194 9.62 32.45 -3.10
CA SER A 194 8.92 31.14 -2.98
C SER A 194 9.54 30.26 -1.91
N GLY A 195 10.82 30.38 -1.62
CA GLY A 195 11.50 29.64 -0.55
C GLY A 195 10.90 29.90 0.83
N ILE A 196 10.47 31.15 1.10
CA ILE A 196 9.88 31.57 2.38
C ILE A 196 8.37 31.34 2.40
N THR A 197 7.68 31.71 1.31
CA THR A 197 6.21 31.70 1.25
C THR A 197 5.62 30.34 0.84
N GLY A 198 6.44 29.42 0.33
CA GLY A 198 5.99 28.17 -0.25
C GLY A 198 5.25 28.29 -1.59
N ARG A 199 5.08 29.51 -2.11
CA ARG A 199 4.38 29.77 -3.37
C ARG A 199 5.09 29.09 -4.54
N GLY A 200 4.31 28.47 -5.42
CA GLY A 200 4.83 27.79 -6.61
C GLY A 200 5.40 26.40 -6.35
N ARG A 201 5.25 25.85 -5.15
CA ARG A 201 5.55 24.44 -4.92
C ARG A 201 4.60 23.56 -5.71
N LEU A 202 5.13 22.48 -6.28
CA LEU A 202 4.30 21.49 -6.97
C LEU A 202 3.46 20.74 -5.93
N SER A 203 2.14 20.66 -6.17
CA SER A 203 1.19 19.91 -5.35
C SER A 203 0.10 19.33 -6.25
N GLU A 204 -0.04 18.02 -6.26
CA GLU A 204 -1.07 17.35 -7.06
C GLU A 204 -2.48 17.71 -6.60
N ASP A 205 -2.69 17.89 -5.29
CA ASP A 205 -4.00 18.29 -4.74
C ASP A 205 -4.43 19.64 -5.27
N ILE A 206 -3.51 20.62 -5.27
CA ILE A 206 -3.77 21.97 -5.80
C ILE A 206 -4.02 21.90 -7.31
N ILE A 207 -3.26 21.10 -8.04
CA ILE A 207 -3.44 20.92 -9.48
C ILE A 207 -4.80 20.29 -9.79
N ASN A 208 -5.25 19.31 -9.01
CA ASN A 208 -6.58 18.72 -9.17
C ASN A 208 -7.71 19.70 -8.82
N LEU A 209 -7.53 20.55 -7.81
CA LEU A 209 -8.45 21.64 -7.50
C LEU A 209 -8.56 22.62 -8.68
N ASP A 210 -7.42 22.98 -9.27
CA ASP A 210 -7.38 23.89 -10.42
C ASP A 210 -8.13 23.32 -11.64
N ARG A 211 -8.06 22.02 -11.85
CA ARG A 211 -8.85 21.34 -12.87
C ARG A 211 -10.35 21.58 -12.70
N SER A 212 -10.83 21.50 -11.46
CA SER A 212 -12.24 21.78 -11.14
C SER A 212 -12.58 23.25 -11.37
N LYS A 213 -11.67 24.17 -11.00
CA LYS A 213 -11.85 25.61 -11.24
C LYS A 213 -11.89 25.97 -12.72
N ILE A 214 -11.04 25.34 -13.53
CA ILE A 214 -11.07 25.52 -14.99
C ILE A 214 -12.43 25.10 -15.54
N ARG A 215 -12.93 23.94 -15.12
CA ARG A 215 -14.24 23.44 -15.58
C ARG A 215 -15.37 24.39 -15.17
N SER A 216 -15.40 24.83 -13.90
CA SER A 216 -16.42 25.78 -13.42
C SER A 216 -16.35 27.09 -14.19
N PHE A 217 -15.14 27.62 -14.46
CA PHE A 217 -14.96 28.85 -15.22
C PHE A 217 -15.64 28.76 -16.61
N TYR A 218 -15.44 27.67 -17.33
CA TYR A 218 -16.08 27.48 -18.64
C TYR A 218 -17.58 27.31 -18.54
N LEU A 219 -18.08 26.58 -17.55
CA LEU A 219 -19.53 26.44 -17.32
C LEU A 219 -20.19 27.79 -17.03
N ASP A 220 -19.56 28.64 -16.20
CA ASP A 220 -20.03 29.99 -15.88
C ASP A 220 -20.04 30.92 -17.09
N ASN A 221 -19.23 30.62 -18.12
CA ASN A 221 -19.18 31.34 -19.38
C ASN A 221 -20.04 30.70 -20.50
N GLY A 222 -20.95 29.77 -20.13
CA GLY A 222 -21.96 29.21 -21.04
C GLY A 222 -21.51 27.94 -21.81
N PHE A 223 -20.34 27.37 -21.55
CA PHE A 223 -19.86 26.17 -22.19
C PHE A 223 -20.35 24.92 -21.46
N VAL A 224 -21.42 24.29 -21.92
CA VAL A 224 -22.07 23.15 -21.22
C VAL A 224 -21.32 21.80 -21.34
N ASN A 225 -20.49 21.61 -22.38
CA ASN A 225 -19.80 20.35 -22.67
C ASN A 225 -18.28 20.44 -22.44
N VAL A 226 -17.84 20.92 -21.28
CA VAL A 226 -16.42 21.09 -20.98
C VAL A 226 -15.85 19.81 -20.35
N LYS A 227 -14.80 19.30 -20.98
CA LYS A 227 -13.94 18.22 -20.43
C LYS A 227 -12.55 18.77 -20.18
N VAL A 228 -12.10 18.74 -18.93
CA VAL A 228 -10.72 19.06 -18.57
C VAL A 228 -9.99 17.73 -18.30
N SER A 229 -8.99 17.44 -19.11
CA SER A 229 -8.18 16.21 -18.99
C SER A 229 -7.38 16.21 -17.68
N LYS A 230 -6.86 15.04 -17.30
CA LYS A 230 -5.90 14.95 -16.20
C LYS A 230 -4.64 15.76 -16.58
N PRO A 231 -4.14 16.63 -15.69
CA PRO A 231 -2.94 17.42 -15.98
C PRO A 231 -1.72 16.52 -16.20
N ARG A 232 -0.85 16.92 -17.12
CA ARG A 232 0.46 16.34 -17.31
C ARG A 232 1.49 17.20 -16.61
N ILE A 233 2.41 16.59 -15.89
CA ILE A 233 3.47 17.25 -15.16
C ILE A 233 4.79 16.80 -15.78
N ASP A 234 5.47 17.73 -16.47
CA ASP A 234 6.73 17.48 -17.13
C ASP A 234 7.87 18.14 -16.37
N TYR A 235 8.92 17.38 -16.02
CA TYR A 235 10.13 17.98 -15.43
C TYR A 235 10.99 18.61 -16.51
N ILE A 236 11.44 19.85 -16.27
CA ILE A 236 12.31 20.60 -17.18
C ILE A 236 13.68 20.73 -16.54
N GLU A 237 14.63 19.93 -16.98
CA GLU A 237 16.03 19.93 -16.46
C GLU A 237 16.69 21.32 -16.51
N SER A 238 16.60 22.00 -17.66
CA SER A 238 17.21 23.32 -17.87
C SER A 238 16.70 24.41 -16.93
N LYS A 239 15.54 24.19 -16.28
CA LYS A 239 14.91 25.14 -15.35
C LYS A 239 14.86 24.61 -13.92
N ASP A 240 15.33 23.40 -13.69
CA ASP A 240 15.18 22.66 -12.43
C ASP A 240 13.79 22.85 -11.83
N GLY A 241 12.77 22.40 -12.57
CA GLY A 241 11.39 22.53 -12.13
C GLY A 241 10.38 21.92 -13.10
N TYR A 242 9.11 22.14 -12.82
CA TYR A 242 8.01 21.45 -13.46
C TYR A 242 7.17 22.36 -14.35
N LEU A 243 6.74 21.84 -15.50
CA LEU A 243 5.72 22.41 -16.35
C LEU A 243 4.42 21.61 -16.13
N VAL A 244 3.35 22.32 -15.80
CA VAL A 244 2.00 21.76 -15.68
C VAL A 244 1.24 22.06 -16.97
N VAL A 245 0.79 21.02 -17.65
CA VAL A 245 0.08 21.12 -18.92
C VAL A 245 -1.32 20.56 -18.80
#